data_3832a8e0436346470456b8c44b19e79e
#
_entry.id   3832a8e0436346470456b8c44b19e79e
#
_cell.length_a   1.000
_cell.length_b   1.000
_cell.length_c   1.000
_cell.angle_alpha   90.00
_cell.angle_beta   90.00
_cell.angle_gamma   90.00
#
_symmetry.space_group_name_H-M   'P 1'
#
loop_
_entity.id
_entity.type
_entity.pdbx_description
1 polymer ?
#
loop_
_entity_poly.entity_id
_entity_poly.type
_entity_poly.pdbx_seq_one_letter_code
_entity_poly.pdbx_strand_id
1 'polypeptide(L)'
;GGNYGRGGDFLYRWGNPQNYDRGYNSDKTLDDQHSINWIPEGYPGGGNFILFNNGFNEAVEFVPPMDGNGFYTIEDDEPYGPDDITWDSPYYSTAMQGGAFRLPNGNTLITDCDSADIEEITESGNVVWSYSQSGNNANIARAQKYAIDHFDEVDDGITGDINSDGILNILDIVSLVN
;
A
#
# COMPACT_ATOMS: atom_id res chain seq x y z
N GLY A 1 0.40 7.83 25.84
CA GLY A 1 -0.74 7.55 25.47
C GLY A 1 -1.14 6.68 24.29
N GLY A 2 -2.26 6.99 23.69
CA GLY A 2 -2.87 6.21 22.65
C GLY A 2 -3.51 4.90 23.17
N ASN A 3 -4.14 4.16 22.25
CA ASN A 3 -4.88 2.93 22.59
C ASN A 3 -3.97 1.79 23.08
N TYR A 4 -2.68 1.87 22.80
CA TYR A 4 -1.68 0.85 23.16
C TYR A 4 -0.86 1.22 24.42
N GLY A 5 -1.16 2.35 25.08
CA GLY A 5 -0.40 2.82 26.20
C GLY A 5 1.03 3.32 25.89
N ARG A 6 1.38 3.40 24.61
CA ARG A 6 2.68 3.82 24.09
C ARG A 6 2.54 5.06 23.25
N GLY A 7 2.98 6.20 23.74
CA GLY A 7 2.96 7.45 22.98
C GLY A 7 4.20 7.59 22.13
N GLY A 8 4.04 7.63 20.80
CA GLY A 8 5.15 7.86 19.87
C GLY A 8 6.10 6.67 19.64
N ASP A 9 5.73 5.47 20.10
CA ASP A 9 6.50 4.25 19.85
C ASP A 9 5.98 3.51 18.61
N PHE A 10 6.85 2.70 17.99
CA PHE A 10 6.46 1.83 16.90
C PHE A 10 5.63 0.66 17.43
N LEU A 11 4.52 0.38 16.78
CA LEU A 11 3.66 -0.75 17.13
C LEU A 11 4.15 -2.06 16.51
N TYR A 12 4.82 -1.96 15.37
CA TYR A 12 5.30 -3.08 14.57
C TYR A 12 6.57 -2.69 13.81
N ARG A 13 7.51 -3.61 13.73
CA ARG A 13 8.75 -3.47 12.92
C ARG A 13 9.03 -4.80 12.25
N TRP A 14 9.25 -4.76 10.94
CA TRP A 14 9.57 -5.97 10.18
C TRP A 14 10.58 -5.65 9.08
N GLY A 15 11.28 -6.68 8.61
CA GLY A 15 12.19 -6.61 7.47
C GLY A 15 13.66 -6.46 7.82
N ASN A 16 14.01 -5.80 8.91
CA ASN A 16 15.40 -5.77 9.41
C ASN A 16 15.42 -5.82 10.95
N PRO A 17 15.48 -7.02 11.54
CA PRO A 17 15.46 -7.19 12.99
C PRO A 17 16.67 -6.61 13.71
N GLN A 18 17.80 -6.39 13.03
CA GLN A 18 18.95 -5.72 13.60
C GLN A 18 18.64 -4.29 14.08
N ASN A 19 17.66 -3.61 13.45
CA ASN A 19 17.27 -2.24 13.81
C ASN A 19 16.61 -2.09 15.18
N TYR A 20 16.27 -3.22 15.83
CA TYR A 20 15.68 -3.25 17.18
C TYR A 20 16.24 -4.37 18.04
N ASP A 21 17.51 -4.74 17.79
CA ASP A 21 18.31 -5.68 18.60
C ASP A 21 17.70 -7.08 18.72
N ARG A 22 17.04 -7.59 17.68
CA ARG A 22 16.35 -8.89 17.65
C ARG A 22 16.86 -9.83 16.56
N GLY A 23 18.04 -9.58 15.99
CA GLY A 23 18.60 -10.41 14.94
C GLY A 23 19.87 -9.86 14.35
N TYR A 24 20.31 -10.48 13.27
CA TYR A 24 21.55 -10.17 12.56
C TYR A 24 21.25 -9.63 11.15
N ASN A 25 22.26 -9.11 10.49
CA ASN A 25 22.11 -8.65 9.10
C ASN A 25 21.72 -9.77 8.12
N SER A 26 22.01 -11.03 8.44
CA SER A 26 21.57 -12.19 7.67
C SER A 26 20.05 -12.43 7.70
N ASP A 27 19.38 -11.83 8.68
CA ASP A 27 17.94 -12.03 8.91
C ASP A 27 17.11 -10.91 8.27
N LYS A 28 17.79 -10.06 7.50
CA LYS A 28 17.18 -8.94 6.78
C LYS A 28 16.35 -9.46 5.59
N THR A 29 15.08 -9.13 5.58
CA THR A 29 14.11 -9.49 4.53
C THR A 29 13.70 -8.32 3.66
N LEU A 30 13.88 -7.06 4.14
CA LEU A 30 13.61 -5.85 3.37
C LEU A 30 14.85 -4.96 3.29
N ASP A 31 15.08 -4.38 2.11
CA ASP A 31 16.14 -3.42 1.84
C ASP A 31 15.66 -2.32 0.89
N ASP A 32 15.86 -1.06 1.28
CA ASP A 32 15.46 0.13 0.50
C ASP A 32 14.02 0.06 -0.05
N GLN A 33 13.10 -0.40 0.79
CA GLN A 33 11.69 -0.62 0.41
C GLN A 33 10.94 0.68 0.18
N HIS A 34 10.02 0.66 -0.80
CA HIS A 34 9.14 1.77 -1.14
C HIS A 34 7.67 1.36 -1.21
N SER A 35 6.79 2.35 -1.09
CA SER A 35 5.36 2.23 -1.38
C SER A 35 4.61 1.19 -0.56
N ILE A 36 4.99 0.96 0.72
CA ILE A 36 4.22 0.08 1.59
C ILE A 36 2.77 0.58 1.70
N ASN A 37 1.84 -0.34 1.53
CA ASN A 37 0.42 -0.07 1.69
C ASN A 37 -0.35 -1.30 2.16
N TRP A 38 -1.53 -1.08 2.73
CA TRP A 38 -2.48 -2.12 3.01
C TRP A 38 -3.17 -2.56 1.71
N ILE A 39 -3.34 -3.86 1.53
CA ILE A 39 -4.28 -4.37 0.53
C ILE A 39 -5.69 -4.09 1.05
N PRO A 40 -6.55 -3.40 0.25
CA PRO A 40 -7.88 -3.05 0.70
C PRO A 40 -8.74 -4.27 1.04
N GLU A 41 -9.58 -4.12 2.05
CA GLU A 41 -10.59 -5.13 2.39
C GLU A 41 -11.47 -5.46 1.17
N GLY A 42 -11.74 -6.75 0.99
CA GLY A 42 -12.51 -7.23 -0.18
C GLY A 42 -11.67 -7.52 -1.43
N TYR A 43 -10.38 -7.14 -1.45
CA TYR A 43 -9.44 -7.57 -2.49
C TYR A 43 -8.76 -8.88 -2.10
N PRO A 44 -8.28 -9.69 -3.04
CA PRO A 44 -7.43 -10.84 -2.72
C PRO A 44 -6.20 -10.40 -1.92
N GLY A 45 -6.01 -11.00 -0.74
CA GLY A 45 -5.00 -10.59 0.22
C GLY A 45 -5.41 -9.41 1.12
N GLY A 46 -6.71 -9.05 1.16
CA GLY A 46 -7.21 -7.93 1.99
C GLY A 46 -6.75 -8.02 3.45
N GLY A 47 -6.22 -6.90 3.98
CA GLY A 47 -5.62 -6.84 5.32
C GLY A 47 -4.13 -7.20 5.38
N ASN A 48 -3.52 -7.65 4.29
CA ASN A 48 -2.07 -7.86 4.19
C ASN A 48 -1.35 -6.55 3.83
N PHE A 49 -0.06 -6.49 4.10
CA PHE A 49 0.81 -5.47 3.53
C PHE A 49 1.35 -5.91 2.17
N ILE A 50 1.49 -4.95 1.27
CA ILE A 50 2.23 -5.10 0.01
C ILE A 50 3.16 -3.91 -0.17
N LEU A 51 4.35 -4.13 -0.72
CA LEU A 51 5.37 -3.10 -0.95
C LEU A 51 6.31 -3.49 -2.09
N PHE A 52 7.13 -2.56 -2.55
CA PHE A 52 8.24 -2.80 -3.45
C PHE A 52 9.57 -2.82 -2.67
N ASN A 53 10.32 -3.91 -2.76
CA ASN A 53 11.56 -4.20 -2.03
C ASN A 53 12.77 -4.03 -2.96
N ASN A 54 13.26 -2.79 -3.10
CA ASN A 54 14.25 -2.44 -4.11
C ASN A 54 15.57 -3.19 -3.97
N GLY A 55 16.06 -3.41 -2.75
CA GLY A 55 17.30 -4.14 -2.53
C GLY A 55 17.23 -5.62 -2.92
N PHE A 56 16.05 -6.18 -3.07
CA PHE A 56 15.80 -7.54 -3.54
C PHE A 56 15.16 -7.57 -4.94
N ASN A 57 14.84 -6.40 -5.50
CA ASN A 57 14.31 -6.23 -6.87
C ASN A 57 12.95 -6.94 -7.12
N GLU A 58 12.06 -6.88 -6.15
CA GLU A 58 10.76 -7.56 -6.20
C GLU A 58 9.70 -6.80 -5.40
N ALA A 59 8.45 -7.01 -5.73
CA ALA A 59 7.35 -6.66 -4.84
C ALA A 59 7.04 -7.85 -3.93
N VAL A 60 6.71 -7.57 -2.66
CA VAL A 60 6.39 -8.60 -1.68
C VAL A 60 5.08 -8.30 -0.96
N GLU A 61 4.33 -9.36 -0.67
CA GLU A 61 3.14 -9.34 0.19
C GLU A 61 3.37 -10.20 1.43
N PHE A 62 2.92 -9.73 2.57
CA PHE A 62 3.01 -10.48 3.82
C PHE A 62 1.83 -10.20 4.75
N VAL A 63 1.53 -11.17 5.61
CA VAL A 63 0.49 -11.08 6.64
C VAL A 63 1.11 -10.54 7.92
N PRO A 64 0.72 -9.35 8.42
CA PRO A 64 1.23 -8.86 9.69
C PRO A 64 0.76 -9.75 10.86
N PRO A 65 1.60 -9.99 11.89
CA PRO A 65 1.27 -10.87 13.02
C PRO A 65 0.33 -10.15 14.01
N MET A 66 -0.87 -9.84 13.60
CA MET A 66 -1.87 -9.12 14.38
C MET A 66 -2.82 -10.10 15.07
N ASP A 67 -3.01 -9.96 16.39
CA ASP A 67 -3.97 -10.74 17.15
C ASP A 67 -5.41 -10.29 16.92
N GLY A 68 -6.38 -11.04 17.47
CA GLY A 68 -7.82 -10.72 17.34
C GLY A 68 -8.25 -9.40 18.00
N ASN A 69 -7.37 -8.72 18.74
CA ASN A 69 -7.60 -7.43 19.38
C ASN A 69 -6.90 -6.28 18.64
N GLY A 70 -6.19 -6.59 17.54
CA GLY A 70 -5.47 -5.61 16.73
C GLY A 70 -4.07 -5.25 17.25
N PHE A 71 -3.47 -6.09 18.10
CA PHE A 71 -2.10 -5.90 18.58
C PHE A 71 -1.13 -6.76 17.78
N TYR A 72 0.02 -6.20 17.45
CA TYR A 72 1.11 -6.93 16.81
C TYR A 72 1.86 -7.74 17.87
N THR A 73 1.93 -9.05 17.67
CA THR A 73 2.57 -9.96 18.60
C THR A 73 4.06 -10.09 18.31
N ILE A 74 4.85 -10.23 19.38
CA ILE A 74 6.26 -10.52 19.35
C ILE A 74 6.59 -11.49 20.51
N GLU A 75 7.32 -12.53 20.22
CA GLU A 75 7.82 -13.46 21.26
C GLU A 75 9.07 -12.88 21.92
N ASP A 76 9.34 -13.34 23.17
CA ASP A 76 10.53 -12.92 23.90
C ASP A 76 11.79 -13.35 23.14
N ASP A 77 12.71 -12.40 22.95
CA ASP A 77 14.01 -12.54 22.27
C ASP A 77 13.94 -12.88 20.76
N GLU A 78 12.75 -12.99 20.18
CA GLU A 78 12.56 -13.21 18.73
C GLU A 78 12.26 -11.90 17.99
N PRO A 79 12.51 -11.83 16.68
CA PRO A 79 12.04 -10.71 15.84
C PRO A 79 10.52 -10.75 15.68
N TYR A 80 9.97 -9.64 15.20
CA TYR A 80 8.59 -9.66 14.72
C TYR A 80 8.47 -10.58 13.50
N GLY A 81 7.45 -11.45 13.49
CA GLY A 81 7.01 -12.16 12.29
C GLY A 81 6.38 -11.24 11.24
N PRO A 82 5.97 -11.79 10.09
CA PRO A 82 6.04 -13.22 9.78
C PRO A 82 7.45 -13.67 9.40
N ASP A 83 7.70 -14.97 9.49
CA ASP A 83 8.97 -15.57 9.04
C ASP A 83 9.04 -15.66 7.52
N ASP A 84 7.89 -15.83 6.87
CA ASP A 84 7.78 -16.00 5.44
C ASP A 84 6.87 -14.92 4.82
N ILE A 85 7.19 -14.51 3.59
CA ILE A 85 6.31 -13.71 2.74
C ILE A 85 5.20 -14.59 2.15
N THR A 86 4.05 -13.98 1.85
CA THR A 86 2.90 -14.69 1.28
C THR A 86 2.98 -14.78 -0.24
N TRP A 87 3.56 -13.76 -0.87
CA TRP A 87 3.72 -13.66 -2.32
C TRP A 87 4.88 -12.74 -2.67
N ASP A 88 5.57 -13.05 -3.75
CA ASP A 88 6.57 -12.20 -4.39
C ASP A 88 6.32 -12.08 -5.89
N SER A 89 6.76 -10.97 -6.47
CA SER A 89 6.70 -10.74 -7.91
C SER A 89 7.91 -11.33 -8.64
N PRO A 90 7.87 -11.45 -9.98
CA PRO A 90 9.09 -11.54 -10.78
C PRO A 90 10.06 -10.41 -10.49
N TYR A 91 11.30 -10.60 -10.91
CA TYR A 91 12.39 -9.62 -10.77
C TYR A 91 12.15 -8.35 -11.59
N TYR A 92 12.35 -7.18 -10.94
CA TYR A 92 12.31 -5.84 -11.53
C TYR A 92 13.61 -5.09 -11.18
N SER A 93 14.30 -4.57 -12.18
CA SER A 93 15.59 -3.88 -11.98
C SER A 93 15.40 -2.40 -11.66
N THR A 94 14.79 -2.07 -10.52
CA THR A 94 14.66 -0.68 -10.07
C THR A 94 15.34 -0.46 -8.72
N ALA A 95 16.30 0.48 -8.70
CA ALA A 95 17.09 0.79 -7.51
C ALA A 95 16.42 1.83 -6.60
N MET A 96 15.47 2.61 -7.13
CA MET A 96 14.81 3.69 -6.39
C MET A 96 13.30 3.69 -6.64
N GLN A 97 12.55 4.04 -5.59
CA GLN A 97 11.09 4.19 -5.69
C GLN A 97 10.40 2.93 -6.21
N GLY A 98 9.41 3.08 -7.08
CA GLY A 98 8.59 1.97 -7.51
C GLY A 98 7.38 1.76 -6.60
N GLY A 99 6.54 0.79 -6.95
CA GLY A 99 5.35 0.49 -6.18
C GLY A 99 4.66 -0.78 -6.60
N ALA A 100 3.91 -1.34 -5.66
CA ALA A 100 3.06 -2.49 -5.88
C ALA A 100 1.69 -2.26 -5.25
N PHE A 101 0.64 -2.45 -6.04
CA PHE A 101 -0.74 -2.27 -5.59
C PHE A 101 -1.60 -3.43 -6.04
N ARG A 102 -2.21 -4.14 -5.09
CA ARG A 102 -3.17 -5.19 -5.40
C ARG A 102 -4.43 -4.59 -6.00
N LEU A 103 -4.93 -5.21 -7.06
CA LEU A 103 -6.15 -4.80 -7.75
C LEU A 103 -7.34 -5.68 -7.35
N PRO A 104 -8.59 -5.20 -7.56
CA PRO A 104 -9.79 -5.97 -7.21
C PRO A 104 -9.91 -7.34 -7.89
N ASN A 105 -9.29 -7.49 -9.08
CA ASN A 105 -9.29 -8.73 -9.85
C ASN A 105 -8.20 -9.73 -9.40
N GLY A 106 -7.40 -9.39 -8.36
CA GLY A 106 -6.31 -10.20 -7.85
C GLY A 106 -4.97 -9.99 -8.54
N ASN A 107 -4.92 -9.24 -9.64
CA ASN A 107 -3.66 -8.84 -10.25
C ASN A 107 -2.94 -7.80 -9.39
N THR A 108 -1.67 -7.57 -9.67
CA THR A 108 -0.86 -6.53 -9.03
C THR A 108 -0.39 -5.53 -10.06
N LEU A 109 -0.59 -4.24 -9.79
CA LEU A 109 0.01 -3.15 -10.55
C LEU A 109 1.41 -2.89 -10.00
N ILE A 110 2.42 -3.11 -10.82
CA ILE A 110 3.83 -2.85 -10.50
C ILE A 110 4.27 -1.58 -11.23
N THR A 111 5.05 -0.76 -10.56
CA THR A 111 5.78 0.35 -11.16
C THR A 111 7.27 0.10 -11.05
N ASP A 112 7.94 -0.11 -12.19
CA ASP A 112 9.40 -0.09 -12.29
C ASP A 112 9.84 1.34 -12.57
N CYS A 113 10.40 2.01 -11.55
CA CYS A 113 10.73 3.42 -11.64
C CYS A 113 11.81 3.69 -12.66
N ASP A 114 12.90 2.93 -12.63
CA ASP A 114 14.09 3.19 -13.43
C ASP A 114 13.88 2.86 -14.91
N SER A 115 13.04 1.87 -15.20
CA SER A 115 12.63 1.53 -16.57
C SER A 115 11.52 2.43 -17.10
N ALA A 116 10.89 3.21 -16.22
CA ALA A 116 9.68 3.99 -16.51
C ALA A 116 8.52 3.13 -17.05
N ASP A 117 8.37 1.93 -16.50
CA ASP A 117 7.37 0.95 -16.87
C ASP A 117 6.32 0.77 -15.78
N ILE A 118 5.07 0.60 -16.20
CA ILE A 118 3.96 0.19 -15.34
C ILE A 118 3.40 -1.09 -15.92
N GLU A 119 3.28 -2.13 -15.10
CA GLU A 119 2.76 -3.42 -15.51
C GLU A 119 1.64 -3.89 -14.60
N GLU A 120 0.60 -4.48 -15.17
CA GLU A 120 -0.37 -5.28 -14.44
C GLU A 120 0.01 -6.75 -14.64
N ILE A 121 0.30 -7.44 -13.54
CA ILE A 121 0.69 -8.84 -13.54
C ILE A 121 -0.31 -9.70 -12.80
N THR A 122 -0.47 -10.95 -13.23
CA THR A 122 -1.25 -11.96 -12.49
C THR A 122 -0.52 -12.40 -11.23
N GLU A 123 -1.19 -13.13 -10.34
CA GLU A 123 -0.56 -13.79 -9.18
C GLU A 123 0.65 -14.66 -9.57
N SER A 124 0.60 -15.30 -10.73
CA SER A 124 1.72 -16.13 -11.27
C SER A 124 2.79 -15.34 -12.01
N GLY A 125 2.75 -13.98 -11.97
CA GLY A 125 3.76 -13.10 -12.56
C GLY A 125 3.64 -12.87 -14.06
N ASN A 126 2.54 -13.29 -14.72
CA ASN A 126 2.37 -13.03 -16.14
C ASN A 126 1.85 -11.61 -16.39
N VAL A 127 2.53 -10.85 -17.23
CA VAL A 127 2.10 -9.50 -17.64
C VAL A 127 0.83 -9.60 -18.49
N VAL A 128 -0.22 -8.89 -18.08
CA VAL A 128 -1.52 -8.81 -18.80
C VAL A 128 -1.78 -7.43 -19.38
N TRP A 129 -1.09 -6.43 -18.89
CA TRP A 129 -1.12 -5.06 -19.41
C TRP A 129 0.19 -4.35 -19.07
N SER A 130 0.66 -3.46 -19.95
CA SER A 130 1.84 -2.65 -19.71
C SER A 130 1.75 -1.27 -20.32
N TYR A 131 2.44 -0.31 -19.72
CA TYR A 131 2.70 1.02 -20.22
C TYR A 131 4.16 1.37 -20.01
N SER A 132 4.82 1.93 -21.02
CA SER A 132 6.21 2.39 -20.95
C SER A 132 6.29 3.85 -21.35
N GLN A 133 6.93 4.67 -20.52
CA GLN A 133 7.22 6.05 -20.87
C GLN A 133 8.57 6.15 -21.57
N SER A 134 8.60 6.61 -22.80
CA SER A 134 9.83 6.85 -23.54
C SER A 134 10.36 8.27 -23.31
N GLY A 135 11.68 8.41 -23.27
CA GLY A 135 12.37 9.70 -23.16
C GLY A 135 13.73 9.57 -22.48
N ASN A 136 14.59 10.56 -22.65
CA ASN A 136 15.86 10.60 -21.94
C ASN A 136 15.59 10.85 -20.45
N ASN A 137 16.08 9.95 -19.58
CA ASN A 137 15.86 9.97 -18.13
C ASN A 137 14.37 9.91 -17.73
N ALA A 138 13.54 9.15 -18.46
CA ALA A 138 12.18 8.89 -18.04
C ALA A 138 12.20 8.02 -16.76
N ASN A 139 11.46 8.45 -15.74
CA ASN A 139 11.23 7.69 -14.52
C ASN A 139 9.77 7.84 -14.11
N ILE A 140 9.17 6.79 -13.57
CA ILE A 140 7.84 6.82 -12.99
C ILE A 140 7.96 6.40 -11.52
N ALA A 141 7.80 7.37 -10.62
CA ALA A 141 8.00 7.12 -9.19
C ALA A 141 7.02 6.07 -8.63
N ARG A 142 5.76 6.18 -9.01
CA ARG A 142 4.68 5.29 -8.56
C ARG A 142 3.43 5.52 -9.41
N ALA A 143 2.68 4.46 -9.67
CA ALA A 143 1.37 4.53 -10.31
C ALA A 143 0.31 3.83 -9.45
N GLN A 144 -0.93 4.30 -9.56
CA GLN A 144 -2.11 3.65 -8.98
C GLN A 144 -3.19 3.56 -10.05
N LYS A 145 -4.02 2.53 -9.96
CA LYS A 145 -5.16 2.32 -10.87
C LYS A 145 -6.45 2.48 -10.07
N TYR A 146 -7.31 3.32 -10.59
CA TYR A 146 -8.63 3.59 -10.01
C TYR A 146 -9.73 3.10 -10.94
N ALA A 147 -10.89 2.80 -10.39
CA ALA A 147 -12.10 2.58 -11.17
C ALA A 147 -12.43 3.83 -12.00
N ILE A 148 -13.10 3.65 -13.13
CA ILE A 148 -13.40 4.76 -14.05
C ILE A 148 -14.31 5.82 -13.39
N ASP A 149 -15.12 5.38 -12.44
CA ASP A 149 -16.06 6.19 -11.65
C ASP A 149 -15.49 6.66 -10.30
N HIS A 150 -14.19 6.44 -10.06
CA HIS A 150 -13.56 6.78 -8.78
C HIS A 150 -13.63 8.28 -8.43
N PHE A 151 -13.64 9.12 -9.45
CA PHE A 151 -13.75 10.59 -9.32
C PHE A 151 -15.13 11.11 -9.67
N ASP A 152 -16.07 10.21 -10.03
CA ASP A 152 -17.45 10.62 -10.14
C ASP A 152 -17.89 11.01 -8.72
N GLU A 153 -18.40 12.22 -8.60
CA GLU A 153 -18.92 12.67 -7.32
C GLU A 153 -19.98 11.67 -6.89
N VAL A 154 -19.72 10.95 -5.80
CA VAL A 154 -20.82 10.33 -5.06
C VAL A 154 -21.68 11.53 -4.67
N ASP A 155 -22.84 11.64 -5.27
CA ASP A 155 -23.83 12.66 -4.89
C ASP A 155 -24.38 12.30 -3.49
N ASP A 156 -23.50 12.36 -2.50
CA ASP A 156 -23.81 12.26 -1.07
C ASP A 156 -24.49 13.55 -0.57
N GLY A 157 -25.11 14.29 -1.49
CA GLY A 157 -25.61 15.63 -1.24
C GLY A 157 -24.46 16.58 -0.90
N ILE A 158 -24.33 17.67 -1.59
CA ILE A 158 -23.29 18.68 -1.30
C ILE A 158 -23.36 19.01 0.19
N THR A 159 -22.32 18.69 0.96
CA THR A 159 -22.29 18.97 2.40
C THR A 159 -22.56 20.45 2.63
N GLY A 160 -23.69 20.77 3.20
CA GLY A 160 -24.16 22.13 3.39
C GLY A 160 -25.25 22.58 2.40
N ASP A 161 -25.64 21.76 1.44
CA ASP A 161 -26.83 21.96 0.59
C ASP A 161 -28.06 21.50 1.41
N ILE A 162 -28.59 22.40 2.20
CA ILE A 162 -29.69 22.11 3.14
C ILE A 162 -31.04 22.01 2.43
N ASN A 163 -31.18 22.75 1.32
CA ASN A 163 -32.42 22.75 0.54
C ASN A 163 -32.43 21.69 -0.56
N SER A 164 -31.31 20.96 -0.74
CA SER A 164 -31.14 19.87 -1.72
C SER A 164 -31.40 20.30 -3.18
N ASP A 165 -31.00 21.54 -3.52
CA ASP A 165 -31.15 22.06 -4.89
C ASP A 165 -29.89 21.81 -5.75
N GLY A 166 -28.84 21.19 -5.19
CA GLY A 166 -27.58 20.86 -5.86
C GLY A 166 -26.62 22.04 -5.97
N ILE A 167 -26.88 23.18 -5.31
CA ILE A 167 -26.07 24.38 -5.39
C ILE A 167 -25.77 24.95 -4.00
N LEU A 168 -24.51 24.88 -3.58
CA LEU A 168 -24.10 25.52 -2.33
C LEU A 168 -24.16 27.05 -2.41
N ASN A 169 -25.13 27.68 -1.73
CA ASN A 169 -25.33 29.12 -1.76
C ASN A 169 -26.00 29.65 -0.48
N ILE A 170 -26.35 30.96 -0.48
CA ILE A 170 -26.95 31.63 0.70
C ILE A 170 -28.33 31.03 1.08
N LEU A 171 -29.03 30.37 0.17
CA LEU A 171 -30.35 29.80 0.45
C LEU A 171 -30.26 28.62 1.40
N ASP A 172 -29.13 27.90 1.41
CA ASP A 172 -28.87 26.83 2.36
C ASP A 172 -28.78 27.35 3.79
N ILE A 173 -28.12 28.49 3.95
CA ILE A 173 -28.02 29.18 5.23
C ILE A 173 -29.41 29.66 5.70
N VAL A 174 -30.21 30.18 4.81
CA VAL A 174 -31.58 30.64 5.13
C VAL A 174 -32.47 29.45 5.54
N SER A 175 -32.31 28.31 4.92
CA SER A 175 -33.02 27.08 5.27
C SER A 175 -32.67 26.49 6.63
N LEU A 176 -31.49 26.83 7.15
CA LEU A 176 -31.03 26.43 8.49
C LEU A 176 -31.67 27.23 9.64
N VAL A 177 -32.20 28.44 9.38
CA VAL A 177 -32.70 29.38 10.42
C VAL A 177 -34.21 29.54 10.43
N ASN A 178 -34.92 28.80 9.58
CA ASN A 178 -36.38 28.71 9.56
C ASN A 178 -36.83 27.35 10.10
#